data_f035033655207346bdb1d9eeb64c8ac5
#
_entry.id   f035033655207346bdb1d9eeb64c8ac5
#
_cell.length_a   1.000
_cell.length_b   1.000
_cell.length_c   1.000
_cell.angle_alpha   90.00
_cell.angle_beta   90.00
_cell.angle_gamma   90.00
#
_symmetry.space_group_name_H-M   'P 1'
#
loop_
_entity.id
_entity.type
_entity.pdbx_description
1 polymer ?
#
loop_
_entity_poly.entity_id
_entity_poly.type
_entity_poly.pdbx_seq_one_letter_code
_entity_poly.pdbx_strand_id
1 'polypeptide(L)'
;MSDEKKQTSQKPLILVVEDHDDSLLLLSYALETLGCNFICQSDSSSTLLVAKNYQPDLILLDILLPVLSGLDVMRSLKREPLTWDIPVVAVTALAGRDQEERFLKAGFNDYISKPYMLEDLEVMICRLLHKKLQPHSVFEVCQE
;
A
#
# COMPACT_ATOMS: atom_id res chain seq x y z
N MET A 1 17.22 23.36 10.38
CA MET A 1 18.05 22.21 10.03
C MET A 1 17.24 20.95 9.95
N SER A 2 16.89 20.39 11.08
CA SER A 2 16.12 19.17 11.06
C SER A 2 14.74 19.40 10.46
N ASP A 3 14.18 20.60 10.62
CA ASP A 3 12.88 20.89 10.05
C ASP A 3 12.90 20.87 8.55
N GLU A 4 13.96 21.40 7.97
CA GLU A 4 14.10 21.38 6.53
C GLU A 4 14.21 19.96 6.01
N LYS A 5 14.97 19.13 6.73
CA LYS A 5 15.10 17.75 6.32
C LYS A 5 13.77 17.02 6.40
N LYS A 6 12.98 17.30 7.43
CA LYS A 6 11.67 16.68 7.55
C LYS A 6 10.78 17.08 6.39
N GLN A 7 10.84 18.35 6.00
CA GLN A 7 10.01 18.80 4.89
C GLN A 7 10.44 18.22 3.57
N THR A 8 11.74 18.12 3.35
CA THR A 8 12.24 17.59 2.09
C THR A 8 12.07 16.09 1.99
N SER A 9 11.96 15.41 3.14
CA SER A 9 11.82 13.96 3.15
C SER A 9 10.38 13.54 3.38
N GLN A 10 9.44 14.39 2.98
CA GLN A 10 8.03 14.08 3.18
C GLN A 10 7.41 13.30 2.06
N LYS A 11 8.22 12.64 1.26
CA LYS A 11 7.66 11.70 0.32
C LYS A 11 6.95 10.60 1.09
N PRO A 12 5.76 10.23 0.65
CA PRO A 12 5.06 9.15 1.34
C PRO A 12 5.81 7.85 1.23
N LEU A 13 5.71 7.05 2.26
CA LEU A 13 6.35 5.75 2.30
C LEU A 13 5.30 4.67 2.11
N ILE A 14 5.52 3.81 1.13
CA ILE A 14 4.59 2.73 0.80
C ILE A 14 5.26 1.40 1.13
N LEU A 15 4.56 0.55 1.86
CA LEU A 15 5.03 -0.81 2.09
C LEU A 15 4.36 -1.71 1.07
N VAL A 16 5.16 -2.43 0.29
CA VAL A 16 4.66 -3.35 -0.72
C VAL A 16 4.97 -4.76 -0.28
N VAL A 17 3.93 -5.58 -0.10
CA VAL A 17 4.08 -6.97 0.30
C VAL A 17 3.66 -7.83 -0.86
N GLU A 18 4.63 -8.38 -1.56
CA GLU A 18 4.44 -9.08 -2.82
C GLU A 18 5.62 -10.01 -3.05
N ASP A 19 5.37 -11.24 -3.49
CA ASP A 19 6.45 -12.21 -3.66
C ASP A 19 6.81 -12.47 -5.12
N HIS A 20 6.14 -11.85 -6.07
CA HIS A 20 6.45 -12.02 -7.49
C HIS A 20 7.34 -10.88 -7.97
N ASP A 21 8.49 -11.23 -8.55
CA ASP A 21 9.45 -10.23 -8.99
C ASP A 21 8.88 -9.28 -10.04
N ASP A 22 8.13 -9.82 -11.00
CA ASP A 22 7.56 -8.99 -12.05
C ASP A 22 6.56 -7.99 -11.49
N SER A 23 5.74 -8.43 -10.54
CA SER A 23 4.77 -7.54 -9.90
C SER A 23 5.47 -6.47 -9.08
N LEU A 24 6.55 -6.83 -8.38
CA LEU A 24 7.32 -5.87 -7.62
C LEU A 24 7.94 -4.82 -8.51
N LEU A 25 8.47 -5.25 -9.65
CA LEU A 25 9.10 -4.32 -10.58
C LEU A 25 8.08 -3.31 -11.10
N LEU A 26 6.90 -3.78 -11.46
CA LEU A 26 5.84 -2.92 -11.96
C LEU A 26 5.38 -1.93 -10.90
N LEU A 27 5.17 -2.41 -9.68
CA LEU A 27 4.77 -1.55 -8.57
C LEU A 27 5.84 -0.53 -8.24
N SER A 28 7.10 -0.95 -8.25
CA SER A 28 8.21 -0.03 -7.98
C SER A 28 8.24 1.10 -8.99
N TYR A 29 8.05 0.77 -10.26
CA TYR A 29 8.02 1.78 -11.30
C TYR A 29 6.91 2.80 -11.06
N ALA A 30 5.72 2.31 -10.75
CA ALA A 30 4.58 3.18 -10.51
C ALA A 30 4.84 4.09 -9.30
N LEU A 31 5.39 3.54 -8.25
CA LEU A 31 5.63 4.32 -7.03
C LEU A 31 6.70 5.37 -7.24
N GLU A 32 7.76 5.03 -7.97
CA GLU A 32 8.78 6.02 -8.29
C GLU A 32 8.20 7.15 -9.14
N THR A 33 7.35 6.81 -10.09
CA THR A 33 6.73 7.81 -10.93
C THR A 33 5.88 8.77 -10.11
N LEU A 34 5.22 8.26 -9.07
CA LEU A 34 4.41 9.09 -8.19
C LEU A 34 5.24 9.88 -7.17
N GLY A 35 6.53 9.65 -7.11
CA GLY A 35 7.37 10.33 -6.14
C GLY A 35 7.26 9.75 -4.75
N CYS A 36 6.96 8.46 -4.62
CA CYS A 36 6.85 7.80 -3.34
C CYS A 36 8.13 7.04 -3.00
N ASN A 37 8.45 6.99 -1.73
CA ASN A 37 9.43 6.02 -1.23
C ASN A 37 8.71 4.72 -0.97
N PHE A 38 9.42 3.60 -1.06
CA PHE A 38 8.76 2.33 -0.81
C PHE A 38 9.73 1.30 -0.26
N ILE A 39 9.17 0.35 0.47
CA ILE A 39 9.87 -0.81 1.00
C ILE A 39 9.16 -2.03 0.44
N CYS A 40 9.93 -2.98 -0.09
CA CYS A 40 9.37 -4.22 -0.63
C CYS A 40 9.63 -5.35 0.34
N GLN A 41 8.60 -6.14 0.60
CA GLN A 41 8.68 -7.33 1.43
C GLN A 41 8.12 -8.50 0.65
N SER A 42 8.89 -9.56 0.54
CA SER A 42 8.39 -10.78 -0.08
C SER A 42 7.85 -11.78 0.95
N ASP A 43 8.03 -11.48 2.21
CA ASP A 43 7.69 -12.39 3.31
C ASP A 43 6.55 -11.81 4.12
N SER A 44 5.40 -12.47 4.06
CA SER A 44 4.22 -11.97 4.77
C SER A 44 4.39 -12.03 6.29
N SER A 45 5.20 -12.94 6.80
CA SER A 45 5.34 -13.08 8.25
C SER A 45 6.09 -11.92 8.87
N SER A 46 6.87 -11.17 8.11
CA SER A 46 7.61 -10.01 8.60
C SER A 46 6.84 -8.70 8.45
N THR A 47 5.69 -8.74 7.83
CA THR A 47 4.97 -7.52 7.47
C THR A 47 4.61 -6.66 8.67
N LEU A 48 4.10 -7.28 9.72
CA LEU A 48 3.70 -6.53 10.91
C LEU A 48 4.89 -5.80 11.53
N LEU A 49 6.03 -6.49 11.64
CA LEU A 49 7.21 -5.89 12.23
C LEU A 49 7.71 -4.71 11.41
N VAL A 50 7.74 -4.87 10.09
CA VAL A 50 8.18 -3.81 9.20
C VAL A 50 7.24 -2.62 9.28
N ALA A 51 5.93 -2.88 9.31
CA ALA A 51 4.95 -1.80 9.40
C ALA A 51 5.07 -1.05 10.72
N LYS A 52 5.33 -1.75 11.80
CA LYS A 52 5.50 -1.10 13.10
C LYS A 52 6.75 -0.23 13.12
N ASN A 53 7.84 -0.73 12.56
CA ASN A 53 9.11 -0.03 12.62
C ASN A 53 9.16 1.18 11.71
N TYR A 54 8.59 1.08 10.54
CA TYR A 54 8.71 2.14 9.53
C TYR A 54 7.48 3.01 9.40
N GLN A 55 6.35 2.59 9.92
CA GLN A 55 5.12 3.39 9.93
C GLN A 55 4.79 3.92 8.53
N PRO A 56 4.58 3.03 7.55
CA PRO A 56 4.29 3.50 6.20
C PRO A 56 2.98 4.26 6.13
N ASP A 57 2.83 5.06 5.10
CA ASP A 57 1.62 5.83 4.88
C ASP A 57 0.54 4.99 4.19
N LEU A 58 0.93 3.92 3.55
CA LEU A 58 0.02 3.04 2.82
C LEU A 58 0.68 1.68 2.68
N ILE A 59 -0.12 0.63 2.72
CA ILE A 59 0.37 -0.73 2.51
C ILE A 59 -0.37 -1.33 1.32
N LEU A 60 0.40 -1.84 0.35
CA LEU A 60 -0.13 -2.61 -0.77
C LEU A 60 0.17 -4.06 -0.45
N LEU A 61 -0.87 -4.86 -0.26
CA LEU A 61 -0.75 -6.19 0.31
C LEU A 61 -1.34 -7.22 -0.63
N ASP A 62 -0.50 -8.11 -1.15
CA ASP A 62 -0.96 -9.24 -1.95
C ASP A 62 -1.70 -10.21 -1.03
N ILE A 63 -2.88 -10.63 -1.46
CA ILE A 63 -3.70 -11.53 -0.65
C ILE A 63 -3.18 -12.96 -0.72
N LEU A 64 -2.70 -13.37 -1.89
CA LEU A 64 -2.27 -14.74 -2.11
C LEU A 64 -0.77 -14.88 -1.86
N LEU A 65 -0.39 -14.73 -0.60
CA LEU A 65 1.00 -14.91 -0.19
C LEU A 65 1.19 -16.31 0.40
N PRO A 66 2.39 -16.86 0.28
CA PRO A 66 2.63 -18.21 0.84
C PRO A 66 2.57 -18.18 2.37
N VAL A 67 3.03 -18.52 3.21
CA VAL A 67 3.08 -18.63 4.66
C VAL A 67 1.84 -18.06 5.35
N LEU A 68 1.65 -16.74 5.29
CA LEU A 68 0.48 -16.08 5.85
C LEU A 68 -0.29 -15.41 4.74
N SER A 69 -1.61 -15.65 4.67
CA SER A 69 -2.44 -14.98 3.70
C SER A 69 -2.53 -13.50 4.02
N GLY A 70 -2.88 -12.71 3.00
CA GLY A 70 -3.07 -11.29 3.22
C GLY A 70 -4.14 -10.99 4.24
N LEU A 71 -5.15 -11.86 4.36
CA LEU A 71 -6.20 -11.66 5.35
C LEU A 71 -5.66 -11.82 6.76
N ASP A 72 -4.76 -12.80 6.97
CA ASP A 72 -4.14 -12.98 8.27
C ASP A 72 -3.25 -11.80 8.62
N VAL A 73 -2.49 -11.31 7.64
CA VAL A 73 -1.65 -10.14 7.84
C VAL A 73 -2.51 -8.94 8.22
N MET A 74 -3.62 -8.76 7.51
CA MET A 74 -4.52 -7.64 7.79
C MET A 74 -5.07 -7.69 9.19
N ARG A 75 -5.44 -8.88 9.63
CA ARG A 75 -5.94 -9.05 11.00
C ARG A 75 -4.91 -8.61 12.03
N SER A 76 -3.65 -8.99 11.81
CA SER A 76 -2.57 -8.59 12.71
C SER A 76 -2.37 -7.09 12.71
N LEU A 77 -2.41 -6.47 11.52
CA LEU A 77 -2.22 -5.02 11.43
C LEU A 77 -3.31 -4.26 12.17
N LYS A 78 -4.54 -4.75 12.11
CA LYS A 78 -5.67 -4.09 12.76
C LYS A 78 -5.64 -4.20 14.27
N ARG A 79 -4.96 -5.19 14.79
CA ARG A 79 -4.86 -5.39 16.25
C ARG A 79 -3.74 -4.59 16.89
N GLU A 80 -2.83 -4.06 16.09
CA GLU A 80 -1.64 -3.39 16.60
C GLU A 80 -1.87 -1.89 16.65
N PRO A 81 -1.70 -1.25 17.82
CA PRO A 81 -1.95 0.19 17.94
C PRO A 81 -1.12 1.06 16.99
N LEU A 82 0.07 0.59 16.63
CA LEU A 82 0.93 1.39 15.76
C LEU A 82 0.57 1.26 14.28
N THR A 83 -0.26 0.31 13.90
CA THR A 83 -0.54 0.06 12.49
C THR A 83 -2.02 0.04 12.14
N TRP A 84 -2.91 0.02 13.12
CA TRP A 84 -4.32 -0.22 12.85
C TRP A 84 -4.96 0.82 11.94
N ASP A 85 -4.46 2.04 11.92
CA ASP A 85 -5.05 3.11 11.12
C ASP A 85 -4.31 3.34 9.80
N ILE A 86 -3.28 2.56 9.50
CA ILE A 86 -2.60 2.68 8.22
C ILE A 86 -3.51 2.12 7.13
N PRO A 87 -3.77 2.87 6.05
CA PRO A 87 -4.61 2.34 4.97
C PRO A 87 -3.93 1.18 4.26
N VAL A 88 -4.70 0.16 3.95
CA VAL A 88 -4.20 -1.06 3.31
C VAL A 88 -5.05 -1.36 2.09
N VAL A 89 -4.39 -1.59 0.98
CA VAL A 89 -5.04 -1.97 -0.28
C VAL A 89 -4.73 -3.43 -0.56
N ALA A 90 -5.76 -4.20 -0.83
CA ALA A 90 -5.59 -5.59 -1.24
C ALA A 90 -5.24 -5.63 -2.73
N VAL A 91 -4.15 -6.29 -3.07
CA VAL A 91 -3.75 -6.50 -4.46
C VAL A 91 -3.89 -8.00 -4.71
N THR A 92 -4.75 -8.40 -5.63
CA THR A 92 -5.09 -9.81 -5.69
C THR A 92 -5.54 -10.25 -7.08
N ALA A 93 -5.24 -11.54 -7.39
CA ALA A 93 -5.80 -12.17 -8.57
C ALA A 93 -7.22 -12.67 -8.32
N LEU A 94 -7.68 -12.67 -7.07
CA LEU A 94 -9.04 -13.04 -6.75
C LEU A 94 -9.98 -11.91 -7.12
N ALA A 95 -11.06 -12.23 -7.82
CA ALA A 95 -11.99 -11.22 -8.30
C ALA A 95 -13.42 -11.64 -7.98
N GLY A 96 -14.34 -10.66 -8.02
CA GLY A 96 -15.75 -10.92 -7.79
C GLY A 96 -16.28 -10.13 -6.60
N ARG A 97 -17.60 -9.96 -6.57
CA ARG A 97 -18.23 -9.18 -5.53
C ARG A 97 -18.06 -9.79 -4.14
N ASP A 98 -18.10 -11.12 -4.07
CA ASP A 98 -17.96 -11.78 -2.78
C ASP A 98 -16.60 -11.49 -2.19
N GLN A 99 -15.55 -11.46 -3.04
CA GLN A 99 -14.21 -11.17 -2.57
C GLN A 99 -14.09 -9.73 -2.15
N GLU A 100 -14.69 -8.82 -2.90
CA GLU A 100 -14.65 -7.41 -2.55
C GLU A 100 -15.27 -7.17 -1.18
N GLU A 101 -16.46 -7.74 -0.93
CA GLU A 101 -17.11 -7.58 0.36
C GLU A 101 -16.27 -8.17 1.48
N ARG A 102 -15.65 -9.30 1.20
CA ARG A 102 -14.80 -9.97 2.18
C ARG A 102 -13.61 -9.10 2.56
N PHE A 103 -12.98 -8.48 1.57
CA PHE A 103 -11.83 -7.61 1.84
C PHE A 103 -12.27 -6.38 2.64
N LEU A 104 -13.35 -5.76 2.26
CA LEU A 104 -13.82 -4.58 2.97
C LEU A 104 -14.20 -4.92 4.41
N LYS A 105 -14.82 -6.06 4.63
CA LYS A 105 -15.17 -6.48 5.99
C LYS A 105 -13.93 -6.77 6.82
N ALA A 106 -12.87 -7.24 6.18
CA ALA A 106 -11.62 -7.52 6.88
C ALA A 106 -10.87 -6.25 7.26
N GLY A 107 -11.29 -5.09 6.72
CA GLY A 107 -10.69 -3.84 7.09
C GLY A 107 -9.84 -3.20 6.02
N PHE A 108 -9.76 -3.82 4.82
CA PHE A 108 -9.03 -3.20 3.71
C PHE A 108 -9.73 -1.93 3.28
N ASN A 109 -8.95 -0.92 2.97
CA ASN A 109 -9.50 0.35 2.54
C ASN A 109 -9.95 0.32 1.08
N ASP A 110 -9.32 -0.54 0.29
CA ASP A 110 -9.68 -0.70 -1.11
C ASP A 110 -9.04 -1.98 -1.61
N TYR A 111 -9.32 -2.32 -2.86
CA TYR A 111 -8.66 -3.46 -3.47
C TYR A 111 -8.48 -3.22 -4.96
N ILE A 112 -7.52 -3.93 -5.55
CA ILE A 112 -7.29 -3.86 -6.99
C ILE A 112 -6.98 -5.26 -7.49
N SER A 113 -7.62 -5.65 -8.59
CA SER A 113 -7.49 -6.99 -9.15
C SER A 113 -6.35 -7.04 -10.15
N LYS A 114 -5.59 -8.13 -10.11
CA LYS A 114 -4.56 -8.40 -11.12
C LYS A 114 -5.22 -9.06 -12.32
N PRO A 115 -4.84 -8.73 -13.54
CA PRO A 115 -3.92 -7.65 -13.89
C PRO A 115 -4.62 -6.30 -13.82
N TYR A 116 -3.89 -5.27 -13.45
CA TYR A 116 -4.46 -3.93 -13.33
C TYR A 116 -3.72 -2.97 -14.24
N MET A 117 -4.36 -1.85 -14.52
CA MET A 117 -3.72 -0.78 -15.26
C MET A 117 -2.96 0.10 -14.28
N LEU A 118 -1.77 0.52 -14.66
CA LEU A 118 -0.98 1.39 -13.79
C LEU A 118 -1.73 2.66 -13.43
N GLU A 119 -2.49 3.20 -14.37
CA GLU A 119 -3.26 4.41 -14.11
C GLU A 119 -4.28 4.21 -12.99
N ASP A 120 -4.93 3.08 -12.97
CA ASP A 120 -5.90 2.78 -11.92
C ASP A 120 -5.23 2.68 -10.56
N LEU A 121 -4.06 2.05 -10.52
CA LEU A 121 -3.30 1.95 -9.30
C LEU A 121 -2.86 3.33 -8.81
N GLU A 122 -2.37 4.16 -9.72
CA GLU A 122 -1.91 5.50 -9.38
C GLU A 122 -3.04 6.35 -8.82
N VAL A 123 -4.20 6.30 -9.44
CA VAL A 123 -5.36 7.06 -8.96
C VAL A 123 -5.74 6.61 -7.55
N MET A 124 -5.74 5.30 -7.33
CA MET A 124 -6.10 4.77 -6.03
C MET A 124 -5.10 5.22 -4.95
N ILE A 125 -3.81 5.15 -5.26
CA ILE A 125 -2.77 5.56 -4.31
C ILE A 125 -2.92 7.04 -3.98
N CYS A 126 -3.09 7.87 -5.01
CA CYS A 126 -3.27 9.31 -4.80
C CYS A 126 -4.46 9.60 -3.90
N ARG A 127 -5.58 8.91 -4.14
CA ARG A 127 -6.77 9.14 -3.35
C ARG A 127 -6.55 8.80 -1.89
N LEU A 128 -5.90 7.68 -1.62
CA LEU A 128 -5.71 7.23 -0.25
C LEU A 128 -4.65 8.03 0.49
N LEU A 129 -3.70 8.61 -0.23
CA LEU A 129 -2.65 9.42 0.38
C LEU A 129 -3.01 10.90 0.47
N HIS A 130 -4.13 11.29 -0.10
CA HIS A 130 -4.48 12.70 -0.23
C HIS A 130 -4.43 13.43 1.11
N LYS A 131 -4.83 12.78 2.18
CA LYS A 131 -4.87 13.41 3.49
C LYS A 131 -3.48 13.65 4.06
N LYS A 132 -2.48 12.90 3.59
CA LYS A 132 -1.14 12.93 4.18
C LYS A 132 -0.12 13.67 3.35
N LEU A 133 -0.47 14.06 2.13
CA LEU A 133 0.45 14.72 1.22
C LEU A 133 0.07 16.16 1.04
N GLN A 134 1.04 16.94 0.53
CA GLN A 134 0.73 18.27 0.06
C GLN A 134 -0.28 18.13 -1.07
N PRO A 135 -1.48 18.64 -0.90
CA PRO A 135 -2.56 18.32 -1.84
C PRO A 135 -2.23 18.65 -3.28
N HIS A 136 -1.54 19.75 -3.52
CA HIS A 136 -1.36 20.18 -4.90
C HIS A 136 -0.42 19.28 -5.69
N SER A 137 0.62 18.71 -5.09
CA SER A 137 1.52 17.86 -5.86
C SER A 137 0.86 16.53 -6.19
N VAL A 138 0.10 15.98 -5.25
CA VAL A 138 -0.64 14.75 -5.50
C VAL A 138 -1.78 15.02 -6.48
N PHE A 139 -2.43 16.13 -6.31
CA PHE A 139 -3.56 16.50 -7.12
C PHE A 139 -3.17 16.63 -8.60
N GLU A 140 -2.01 17.22 -8.86
CA GLU A 140 -1.53 17.34 -10.23
C GLU A 140 -1.34 15.99 -10.88
N VAL A 141 -0.73 15.06 -10.18
CA VAL A 141 -0.52 13.70 -10.70
C VAL A 141 -1.85 13.03 -10.97
N CYS A 142 -2.78 13.17 -10.05
CA CYS A 142 -4.07 12.48 -10.17
C CYS A 142 -4.94 13.07 -11.27
N GLN A 143 -4.74 14.32 -11.62
CA GLN A 143 -5.55 14.96 -12.66
C GLN A 143 -5.10 14.57 -14.06
N GLU A 144 -3.91 14.12 -14.22
CA GLU A 144 -3.41 13.71 -15.52
C GLU A 144 -3.79 12.28 -15.85
#